data_cfec7871d7595903d49daf4091b1de8f
#
_entry.id   cfec7871d7595903d49daf4091b1de8f
#
_cell.length_a   1.000
_cell.length_b   1.000
_cell.length_c   1.000
_cell.angle_alpha   90.00
_cell.angle_beta   90.00
_cell.angle_gamma   90.00
#
_symmetry.space_group_name_H-M   'P 1'
#
loop_
_entity.id
_entity.type
_entity.pdbx_description
1 polymer ?
#
loop_
_entity_poly.entity_id
_entity_poly.type
_entity_poly.pdbx_seq_one_letter_code
_entity_poly.pdbx_strand_id
1 'polypeptide(L)'
;MDATTTDTGRTYNTPNGKSYPSITTVLSILSEEAIRAWRARVGEEQAEIVGGKASRRGTKVHSIVEKYLNNEDTTDFLPHIRQSLQNLKPVLDENIGTIFGLEVPLFSDHLGVAGRCDCVAQFHGVPSIIDFKTSRYIKKKENISNYFAQGAAYAIMWEERTGMIVPNVVIIMDVDHEKPVVFVEHRDNYTKLLKDTIDELSLIHISEPTRQSP
;
A
#
# COMPACT_ATOMS: atom_id res chain seq x y z
N MET A 1 -11.98 5.02 11.23
CA MET A 1 -11.47 3.69 11.64
C MET A 1 -10.17 3.88 12.40
N ASP A 2 -10.08 3.32 13.58
CA ASP A 2 -8.87 3.39 14.40
C ASP A 2 -7.98 2.19 14.10
N ALA A 3 -6.67 2.44 13.99
CA ALA A 3 -5.70 1.40 13.72
C ALA A 3 -4.86 1.13 14.97
N THR A 4 -4.68 -0.14 15.30
CA THR A 4 -3.79 -0.61 16.35
C THR A 4 -2.66 -1.42 15.71
N THR A 5 -1.41 -1.13 16.06
CA THR A 5 -0.25 -1.88 15.59
C THR A 5 0.35 -2.65 16.75
N THR A 6 0.54 -3.95 16.56
CA THR A 6 1.18 -4.88 17.50
C THR A 6 2.35 -5.58 16.81
N ASP A 7 3.08 -6.42 17.53
CA ASP A 7 4.17 -7.22 16.98
C ASP A 7 3.70 -8.19 15.89
N THR A 8 2.41 -8.58 15.91
CA THR A 8 1.79 -9.47 14.92
C THR A 8 1.24 -8.73 13.69
N GLY A 9 1.28 -7.39 13.68
CA GLY A 9 0.82 -6.57 12.57
C GLY A 9 -0.17 -5.48 12.96
N ARG A 10 -0.75 -4.87 11.94
CA ARG A 10 -1.75 -3.79 12.11
C ARG A 10 -3.15 -4.33 11.92
N THR A 11 -4.05 -3.94 12.82
CA THR A 11 -5.50 -4.19 12.73
C THR A 11 -6.28 -2.88 12.70
N TYR A 12 -7.46 -2.90 12.13
CA TYR A 12 -8.38 -1.76 12.06
C TYR A 12 -9.71 -2.11 12.71
N ASN A 13 -10.17 -1.25 13.62
CA ASN A 13 -11.53 -1.32 14.16
C ASN A 13 -12.49 -0.58 13.24
N THR A 14 -13.45 -1.28 12.72
CA THR A 14 -14.44 -0.77 11.76
C THR A 14 -15.62 -0.13 12.46
N PRO A 15 -16.37 0.78 11.79
CA PRO A 15 -17.55 1.43 12.39
C PRO A 15 -18.65 0.46 12.80
N ASN A 16 -18.72 -0.74 12.21
CA ASN A 16 -19.68 -1.79 12.56
C ASN A 16 -19.21 -2.71 13.71
N GLY A 17 -18.13 -2.32 14.42
CA GLY A 17 -17.65 -3.02 15.62
C GLY A 17 -16.81 -4.27 15.35
N LYS A 18 -16.41 -4.52 14.09
CA LYS A 18 -15.51 -5.61 13.73
C LYS A 18 -14.07 -5.14 13.74
N SER A 19 -13.12 -6.06 13.92
CA SER A 19 -11.69 -5.81 13.80
C SER A 19 -11.11 -6.66 12.67
N TYR A 20 -10.43 -6.01 11.72
CA TYR A 20 -9.83 -6.68 10.59
C TYR A 20 -8.33 -6.43 10.50
N PRO A 21 -7.53 -7.42 10.08
CA PRO A 21 -6.12 -7.22 9.81
C PRO A 21 -5.95 -6.23 8.64
N SER A 22 -4.84 -5.49 8.67
CA SER A 22 -4.44 -4.65 7.54
C SER A 22 -4.11 -5.51 6.33
N ILE A 23 -4.60 -5.12 5.15
CA ILE A 23 -4.23 -5.79 3.90
C ILE A 23 -2.71 -5.81 3.69
N THR A 24 -1.99 -4.79 4.12
CA THR A 24 -0.52 -4.77 4.04
C THR A 24 0.13 -5.82 4.94
N THR A 25 -0.45 -6.08 6.13
CA THR A 25 -0.03 -7.17 7.01
C THR A 25 -0.29 -8.53 6.36
N VAL A 26 -1.47 -8.73 5.80
CA VAL A 26 -1.84 -9.98 5.11
C VAL A 26 -0.87 -10.26 3.96
N LEU A 27 -0.64 -9.28 3.09
CA LEU A 27 0.21 -9.43 1.91
C LEU A 27 1.71 -9.46 2.23
N SER A 28 2.13 -9.17 3.48
CA SER A 28 3.55 -9.24 3.86
C SER A 28 4.11 -10.65 3.74
N ILE A 29 3.28 -11.69 3.87
CA ILE A 29 3.66 -13.09 3.71
C ILE A 29 4.31 -13.36 2.34
N LEU A 30 3.85 -12.67 1.28
CA LEU A 30 4.38 -12.83 -0.08
C LEU A 30 5.85 -12.35 -0.22
N SER A 31 6.34 -11.54 0.70
CA SER A 31 7.70 -11.01 0.69
C SER A 31 8.55 -11.48 1.88
N GLU A 32 7.98 -12.27 2.78
CA GLU A 32 8.64 -12.67 4.02
C GLU A 32 9.94 -13.45 3.78
N GLU A 33 9.93 -14.43 2.90
CA GLU A 33 11.11 -15.22 2.57
C GLU A 33 12.22 -14.35 1.96
N ALA A 34 11.88 -13.48 1.03
CA ALA A 34 12.84 -12.56 0.40
C ALA A 34 13.42 -11.56 1.41
N ILE A 35 12.60 -11.06 2.32
CA ILE A 35 13.04 -10.16 3.40
C ILE A 35 13.95 -10.92 4.37
N ARG A 36 13.60 -12.12 4.77
CA ARG A 36 14.42 -12.96 5.65
C ARG A 36 15.78 -13.29 5.02
N ALA A 37 15.80 -13.68 3.74
CA ALA A 37 17.04 -13.93 3.01
C ALA A 37 17.92 -12.67 2.88
N TRP A 38 17.29 -11.51 2.66
CA TRP A 38 18.00 -10.24 2.63
C TRP A 38 18.59 -9.87 3.99
N ARG A 39 17.82 -10.00 5.09
CA ARG A 39 18.30 -9.75 6.48
C ARG A 39 19.49 -10.66 6.82
N ALA A 40 19.40 -11.95 6.49
CA ALA A 40 20.50 -12.89 6.71
C ALA A 40 21.80 -12.49 5.96
N ARG A 41 21.67 -11.90 4.76
CA ARG A 41 22.80 -11.48 3.94
C ARG A 41 23.46 -10.19 4.42
N VAL A 42 22.67 -9.19 4.86
CA VAL A 42 23.19 -7.87 5.22
C VAL A 42 23.46 -7.72 6.72
N GLY A 43 22.96 -8.62 7.54
CA GLY A 43 22.99 -8.56 9.01
C GLY A 43 21.81 -7.77 9.57
N GLU A 44 21.38 -8.16 10.78
CA GLU A 44 20.16 -7.65 11.41
C GLU A 44 20.23 -6.13 11.66
N GLU A 45 21.33 -5.65 12.26
CA GLU A 45 21.53 -4.22 12.55
C GLU A 45 21.45 -3.37 11.27
N GLN A 46 22.14 -3.79 10.20
CA GLN A 46 22.13 -3.06 8.93
C GLN A 46 20.73 -3.10 8.29
N ALA A 47 20.05 -4.23 8.39
CA ALA A 47 18.68 -4.38 7.88
C ALA A 47 17.70 -3.43 8.58
N GLU A 48 17.80 -3.28 9.91
CA GLU A 48 16.98 -2.33 10.68
C GLU A 48 17.27 -0.88 10.30
N ILE A 49 18.54 -0.50 10.15
CA ILE A 49 18.91 0.86 9.74
C ILE A 49 18.35 1.18 8.35
N VAL A 50 18.54 0.28 7.37
CA VAL A 50 18.07 0.47 5.99
C VAL A 50 16.55 0.46 5.93
N GLY A 51 15.90 -0.50 6.57
CA GLY A 51 14.43 -0.59 6.63
C GLY A 51 13.80 0.62 7.28
N GLY A 52 14.34 1.06 8.42
CA GLY A 52 13.86 2.25 9.13
C GLY A 52 14.01 3.54 8.32
N LYS A 53 15.12 3.70 7.58
CA LYS A 53 15.29 4.85 6.66
C LYS A 53 14.28 4.80 5.51
N ALA A 54 14.09 3.63 4.90
CA ALA A 54 13.15 3.45 3.81
C ALA A 54 11.70 3.72 4.26
N SER A 55 11.30 3.20 5.41
CA SER A 55 9.96 3.43 5.98
C SER A 55 9.70 4.91 6.26
N ARG A 56 10.65 5.60 6.94
CA ARG A 56 10.51 7.04 7.21
C ARG A 56 10.43 7.87 5.93
N ARG A 57 11.25 7.54 4.92
CA ARG A 57 11.18 8.22 3.61
C ARG A 57 9.81 7.99 2.96
N GLY A 58 9.37 6.73 2.89
CA GLY A 58 8.06 6.37 2.35
C GLY A 58 6.94 7.19 2.98
N THR A 59 6.84 7.19 4.31
CA THR A 59 5.83 7.97 5.04
C THR A 59 5.87 9.47 4.68
N LYS A 60 7.06 10.06 4.56
CA LYS A 60 7.18 11.49 4.22
C LYS A 60 6.82 11.79 2.77
N VAL A 61 7.14 10.88 1.84
CA VAL A 61 6.75 11.02 0.43
C VAL A 61 5.23 10.89 0.27
N HIS A 62 4.59 9.93 0.93
CA HIS A 62 3.11 9.85 0.95
C HIS A 62 2.51 11.15 1.49
N SER A 63 2.99 11.66 2.61
CA SER A 63 2.47 12.88 3.23
C SER A 63 2.62 14.12 2.36
N ILE A 64 3.74 14.29 1.64
CA ILE A 64 3.92 15.44 0.74
C ILE A 64 3.07 15.32 -0.52
N VAL A 65 2.89 14.10 -1.05
CA VAL A 65 2.02 13.85 -2.21
C VAL A 65 0.55 14.09 -1.84
N GLU A 66 0.11 13.61 -0.68
CA GLU A 66 -1.23 13.87 -0.15
C GLU A 66 -1.51 15.38 -0.05
N LYS A 67 -0.61 16.13 0.60
CA LYS A 67 -0.73 17.59 0.70
C LYS A 67 -0.78 18.27 -0.66
N TYR A 68 0.08 17.84 -1.57
CA TYR A 68 0.11 18.39 -2.92
C TYR A 68 -1.23 18.15 -3.66
N LEU A 69 -1.75 16.94 -3.62
CA LEU A 69 -3.03 16.60 -4.26
C LEU A 69 -4.24 17.29 -3.60
N ASN A 70 -4.12 17.66 -2.32
CA ASN A 70 -5.09 18.50 -1.61
C ASN A 70 -4.91 20.01 -1.85
N ASN A 71 -3.93 20.42 -2.67
CA ASN A 71 -3.56 21.83 -2.88
C ASN A 71 -3.11 22.55 -1.58
N GLU A 72 -2.47 21.81 -0.67
CA GLU A 72 -1.91 22.33 0.58
C GLU A 72 -0.44 22.75 0.41
N ASP A 73 0.06 23.56 1.37
CA ASP A 73 1.47 23.95 1.37
C ASP A 73 2.41 22.78 1.65
N THR A 74 3.43 22.66 0.81
CA THR A 74 4.46 21.59 0.89
C THR A 74 5.85 22.14 1.22
N THR A 75 5.97 23.41 1.60
CA THR A 75 7.29 24.06 1.86
C THR A 75 7.97 23.58 3.13
N ASP A 76 7.21 23.07 4.11
CA ASP A 76 7.71 22.60 5.41
C ASP A 76 8.48 21.27 5.35
N PHE A 77 8.46 20.58 4.20
CA PHE A 77 9.17 19.32 4.06
C PHE A 77 10.67 19.54 3.79
N LEU A 78 11.48 18.56 4.25
CA LEU A 78 12.91 18.56 4.00
C LEU A 78 13.24 18.58 2.50
N PRO A 79 14.36 19.20 2.08
CA PRO A 79 14.69 19.37 0.67
C PRO A 79 14.64 18.09 -0.17
N HIS A 80 15.13 16.96 0.36
CA HIS A 80 15.12 15.69 -0.37
C HIS A 80 13.70 15.11 -0.53
N ILE A 81 12.76 15.40 0.37
CA ILE A 81 11.35 15.01 0.22
C ILE A 81 10.65 15.90 -0.80
N ARG A 82 10.95 17.21 -0.79
CA ARG A 82 10.46 18.12 -1.84
C ARG A 82 11.00 17.74 -3.22
N GLN A 83 12.24 17.22 -3.30
CA GLN A 83 12.79 16.71 -4.55
C GLN A 83 12.00 15.50 -5.05
N SER A 84 11.60 14.57 -4.17
CA SER A 84 10.71 13.46 -4.54
C SER A 84 9.38 13.97 -5.12
N LEU A 85 8.77 14.98 -4.51
CA LEU A 85 7.56 15.60 -5.07
C LEU A 85 7.81 16.24 -6.44
N GLN A 86 8.92 16.97 -6.62
CA GLN A 86 9.25 17.57 -7.91
C GLN A 86 9.42 16.51 -9.01
N ASN A 87 9.99 15.36 -8.68
CA ASN A 87 10.11 14.24 -9.62
C ASN A 87 8.74 13.64 -9.99
N LEU A 88 7.87 13.47 -8.99
CA LEU A 88 6.53 12.88 -9.17
C LEU A 88 5.56 13.84 -9.87
N LYS A 89 5.69 15.14 -9.65
CA LYS A 89 4.74 16.15 -10.07
C LYS A 89 4.31 16.07 -11.54
N PRO A 90 5.20 15.91 -12.53
CA PRO A 90 4.76 15.78 -13.93
C PRO A 90 3.81 14.59 -14.14
N VAL A 91 4.09 13.46 -13.49
CA VAL A 91 3.24 12.26 -13.58
C VAL A 91 1.88 12.51 -12.93
N LEU A 92 1.87 13.17 -11.77
CA LEU A 92 0.62 13.49 -11.07
C LEU A 92 -0.25 14.45 -11.87
N ASP A 93 0.32 15.55 -12.36
CA ASP A 93 -0.39 16.63 -13.06
C ASP A 93 -0.93 16.19 -14.43
N GLU A 94 -0.17 15.35 -15.14
CA GLU A 94 -0.55 14.92 -16.49
C GLU A 94 -1.58 13.78 -16.51
N ASN A 95 -1.60 12.95 -15.45
CA ASN A 95 -2.32 11.67 -15.53
C ASN A 95 -3.47 11.54 -14.52
N ILE A 96 -3.42 12.26 -13.39
CA ILE A 96 -4.48 12.23 -12.38
C ILE A 96 -5.54 13.28 -12.71
N GLY A 97 -6.77 12.81 -12.95
CA GLY A 97 -7.93 13.65 -13.15
C GLY A 97 -8.74 13.85 -11.86
N THR A 98 -10.04 13.58 -11.94
CA THR A 98 -10.93 13.71 -10.77
C THR A 98 -10.51 12.79 -9.64
N ILE A 99 -10.25 13.36 -8.47
CA ILE A 99 -9.94 12.64 -7.24
C ILE A 99 -11.24 12.36 -6.49
N PHE A 100 -11.49 11.09 -6.17
CA PHE A 100 -12.65 10.63 -5.42
C PHE A 100 -12.35 10.50 -3.93
N GLY A 101 -11.07 10.25 -3.57
CA GLY A 101 -10.63 10.17 -2.18
C GLY A 101 -9.12 10.09 -2.05
N LEU A 102 -8.59 10.66 -0.97
CA LEU A 102 -7.18 10.61 -0.56
C LEU A 102 -7.09 10.06 0.86
N GLU A 103 -6.11 9.20 1.12
CA GLU A 103 -5.86 8.59 2.44
C GLU A 103 -7.14 7.97 3.05
N VAL A 104 -7.94 7.30 2.20
CA VAL A 104 -9.27 6.81 2.57
C VAL A 104 -9.16 5.53 3.38
N PRO A 105 -9.71 5.50 4.61
CA PRO A 105 -9.82 4.27 5.38
C PRO A 105 -10.93 3.38 4.80
N LEU A 106 -10.57 2.17 4.39
CA LEU A 106 -11.44 1.21 3.73
C LEU A 106 -11.43 -0.14 4.45
N PHE A 107 -12.52 -0.89 4.33
CA PHE A 107 -12.61 -2.28 4.78
C PHE A 107 -13.58 -3.07 3.92
N SER A 108 -13.41 -4.38 3.92
CA SER A 108 -14.28 -5.33 3.26
C SER A 108 -14.76 -6.37 4.27
N ASP A 109 -16.08 -6.48 4.44
CA ASP A 109 -16.67 -7.56 5.23
C ASP A 109 -16.57 -8.90 4.49
N HIS A 110 -16.52 -8.87 3.16
CA HIS A 110 -16.37 -10.06 2.32
C HIS A 110 -14.96 -10.63 2.38
N LEU A 111 -13.94 -9.78 2.28
CA LEU A 111 -12.54 -10.19 2.35
C LEU A 111 -12.02 -10.35 3.78
N GLY A 112 -12.69 -9.78 4.78
CA GLY A 112 -12.25 -9.77 6.17
C GLY A 112 -10.95 -8.99 6.39
N VAL A 113 -10.71 -7.93 5.62
CA VAL A 113 -9.49 -7.10 5.69
C VAL A 113 -9.84 -5.62 5.63
N ALA A 114 -8.90 -4.79 6.09
CA ALA A 114 -9.04 -3.35 6.06
C ALA A 114 -7.71 -2.67 5.69
N GLY A 115 -7.75 -1.36 5.47
CA GLY A 115 -6.54 -0.58 5.20
C GLY A 115 -6.83 0.87 4.94
N ARG A 116 -5.80 1.60 4.54
CA ARG A 116 -5.88 2.99 4.10
C ARG A 116 -5.35 3.07 2.68
N CYS A 117 -6.22 3.48 1.77
CA CYS A 117 -5.90 3.66 0.35
C CYS A 117 -5.33 5.05 0.14
N ASP A 118 -4.17 5.16 -0.51
CA ASP A 118 -3.51 6.43 -0.74
C ASP A 118 -4.36 7.37 -1.59
N CYS A 119 -4.84 6.88 -2.74
CA CYS A 119 -5.63 7.70 -3.65
C CYS A 119 -6.60 6.84 -4.48
N VAL A 120 -7.84 7.32 -4.60
CA VAL A 120 -8.83 6.83 -5.56
C VAL A 120 -9.13 7.98 -6.51
N ALA A 121 -8.77 7.85 -7.77
CA ALA A 121 -8.90 8.93 -8.75
C ALA A 121 -9.03 8.38 -10.18
N GLN A 122 -9.37 9.26 -11.13
CA GLN A 122 -9.17 8.95 -12.53
C GLN A 122 -7.68 8.99 -12.88
N PHE A 123 -7.17 7.94 -13.49
CA PHE A 123 -5.86 7.90 -14.11
C PHE A 123 -6.04 7.71 -15.61
N HIS A 124 -5.59 8.66 -16.42
CA HIS A 124 -5.95 8.73 -17.86
C HIS A 124 -7.47 8.64 -18.12
N GLY A 125 -8.28 9.25 -17.26
CA GLY A 125 -9.72 9.25 -17.36
C GLY A 125 -10.43 7.97 -16.86
N VAL A 126 -9.70 6.93 -16.43
CA VAL A 126 -10.26 5.68 -15.92
C VAL A 126 -10.18 5.64 -14.40
N PRO A 127 -11.29 5.34 -13.67
CA PRO A 127 -11.26 5.16 -12.22
C PRO A 127 -10.20 4.13 -11.82
N SER A 128 -9.32 4.52 -10.91
CA SER A 128 -8.14 3.72 -10.53
C SER A 128 -7.86 3.84 -9.04
N ILE A 129 -7.37 2.77 -8.44
CA ILE A 129 -6.63 2.82 -7.19
C ILE A 129 -5.20 3.21 -7.52
N ILE A 130 -4.71 4.28 -6.91
CA ILE A 130 -3.35 4.77 -7.11
C ILE A 130 -2.60 4.62 -5.78
N ASP A 131 -1.47 3.94 -5.82
CA ASP A 131 -0.63 3.67 -4.66
C ASP A 131 0.76 4.22 -4.93
N PHE A 132 1.26 5.03 -4.00
CA PHE A 132 2.56 5.68 -4.10
C PHE A 132 3.62 4.84 -3.41
N LYS A 133 4.73 4.60 -4.08
CA LYS A 133 5.84 3.81 -3.54
C LYS A 133 7.16 4.55 -3.67
N THR A 134 8.08 4.26 -2.78
CA THR A 134 9.46 4.72 -2.89
C THR A 134 10.39 3.52 -3.05
N SER A 135 11.42 3.66 -3.86
CA SER A 135 12.41 2.62 -4.08
C SER A 135 13.80 3.19 -4.32
N ARG A 136 14.83 2.44 -3.94
CA ARG A 136 16.22 2.78 -4.27
C ARG A 136 16.59 2.39 -5.71
N TYR A 137 15.86 1.42 -6.28
CA TYR A 137 16.14 0.86 -7.60
C TYR A 137 14.84 0.61 -8.33
N ILE A 138 14.89 0.65 -9.66
CA ILE A 138 13.78 0.27 -10.53
C ILE A 138 13.42 -1.19 -10.24
N LYS A 139 12.17 -1.44 -9.89
CA LYS A 139 11.63 -2.79 -9.69
C LYS A 139 11.00 -3.30 -10.97
N LYS A 140 11.13 -4.61 -11.21
CA LYS A 140 10.38 -5.28 -12.26
C LYS A 140 8.95 -5.55 -11.79
N LYS A 141 8.01 -5.56 -12.73
CA LYS A 141 6.59 -5.78 -12.44
C LYS A 141 6.34 -7.11 -11.69
N GLU A 142 7.06 -8.15 -12.05
CA GLU A 142 6.94 -9.49 -11.44
C GLU A 142 7.29 -9.49 -9.94
N ASN A 143 8.12 -8.54 -9.50
CA ASN A 143 8.57 -8.44 -8.11
C ASN A 143 7.68 -7.54 -7.23
N ILE A 144 6.59 -7.01 -7.79
CA ILE A 144 5.66 -6.11 -7.10
C ILE A 144 4.20 -6.57 -7.17
N SER A 145 3.97 -7.84 -7.41
CA SER A 145 2.62 -8.43 -7.46
C SER A 145 1.82 -8.19 -6.19
N ASN A 146 2.48 -8.12 -5.03
CA ASN A 146 1.89 -7.75 -3.76
C ASN A 146 1.32 -6.31 -3.74
N TYR A 147 1.92 -5.35 -4.46
CA TYR A 147 1.38 -4.00 -4.57
C TYR A 147 0.09 -3.98 -5.40
N PHE A 148 0.05 -4.74 -6.47
CA PHE A 148 -1.17 -4.87 -7.27
C PHE A 148 -2.27 -5.62 -6.53
N ALA A 149 -1.94 -6.67 -5.76
CA ALA A 149 -2.91 -7.35 -4.90
C ALA A 149 -3.47 -6.42 -3.81
N GLN A 150 -2.62 -5.54 -3.24
CA GLN A 150 -3.05 -4.49 -2.32
C GLN A 150 -4.04 -3.53 -2.99
N GLY A 151 -3.74 -3.06 -4.19
CA GLY A 151 -4.62 -2.19 -4.95
C GLY A 151 -5.93 -2.86 -5.34
N ALA A 152 -5.90 -4.16 -5.72
CA ALA A 152 -7.09 -4.94 -6.01
C ALA A 152 -8.01 -5.06 -4.77
N ALA A 153 -7.44 -5.25 -3.59
CA ALA A 153 -8.21 -5.24 -2.34
C ALA A 153 -8.87 -3.89 -2.10
N TYR A 154 -8.16 -2.78 -2.28
CA TYR A 154 -8.75 -1.44 -2.13
C TYR A 154 -9.84 -1.16 -3.17
N ALA A 155 -9.70 -1.64 -4.40
CA ALA A 155 -10.72 -1.51 -5.41
C ALA A 155 -12.02 -2.24 -5.01
N ILE A 156 -11.91 -3.45 -4.48
CA ILE A 156 -13.05 -4.23 -3.93
C ILE A 156 -13.68 -3.50 -2.75
N MET A 157 -12.87 -3.04 -1.78
CA MET A 157 -13.35 -2.29 -0.61
C MET A 157 -14.09 -1.01 -1.02
N TRP A 158 -13.57 -0.28 -2.01
CA TRP A 158 -14.19 0.93 -2.52
C TRP A 158 -15.54 0.64 -3.19
N GLU A 159 -15.57 -0.39 -4.04
CA GLU A 159 -16.81 -0.82 -4.70
C GLU A 159 -17.88 -1.24 -3.70
N GLU A 160 -17.52 -2.00 -2.66
CA GLU A 160 -18.45 -2.37 -1.57
C GLU A 160 -19.04 -1.16 -0.84
N ARG A 161 -18.30 -0.07 -0.70
CA ARG A 161 -18.73 1.13 0.04
C ARG A 161 -19.48 2.14 -0.81
N THR A 162 -19.17 2.23 -2.11
CA THR A 162 -19.66 3.30 -2.98
C THR A 162 -20.50 2.82 -4.15
N GLY A 163 -20.42 1.54 -4.49
CA GLY A 163 -21.00 0.98 -5.73
C GLY A 163 -20.22 1.35 -7.00
N MET A 164 -19.14 2.14 -6.88
CA MET A 164 -18.33 2.53 -8.03
C MET A 164 -17.30 1.47 -8.35
N ILE A 165 -17.34 0.95 -9.58
CA ILE A 165 -16.33 0.02 -10.10
C ILE A 165 -15.03 0.76 -10.38
N VAL A 166 -13.93 0.23 -9.84
CA VAL A 166 -12.56 0.73 -10.07
C VAL A 166 -11.75 -0.39 -10.72
N PRO A 167 -11.63 -0.38 -12.07
CA PRO A 167 -11.01 -1.50 -12.77
C PRO A 167 -9.49 -1.54 -12.69
N ASN A 168 -8.83 -0.39 -12.52
CA ASN A 168 -7.39 -0.29 -12.61
C ASN A 168 -6.71 -0.10 -11.25
N VAL A 169 -5.51 -0.66 -11.15
CA VAL A 169 -4.52 -0.40 -10.09
C VAL A 169 -3.31 0.25 -10.71
N VAL A 170 -2.90 1.38 -10.17
CA VAL A 170 -1.75 2.17 -10.63
C VAL A 170 -0.73 2.24 -9.50
N ILE A 171 0.50 1.86 -9.78
CA ILE A 171 1.63 2.04 -8.86
C ILE A 171 2.52 3.14 -9.43
N ILE A 172 2.65 4.24 -8.69
CA ILE A 172 3.55 5.34 -9.03
C ILE A 172 4.73 5.27 -8.07
N MET A 173 5.92 5.00 -8.61
CA MET A 173 7.11 4.73 -7.81
C MET A 173 8.15 5.85 -8.00
N ASP A 174 8.46 6.55 -6.89
CA ASP A 174 9.61 7.46 -6.81
C ASP A 174 10.88 6.63 -6.61
N VAL A 175 11.77 6.66 -7.58
CA VAL A 175 13.02 5.89 -7.60
C VAL A 175 14.20 6.82 -7.42
N ASP A 176 15.14 6.48 -6.53
CA ASP A 176 16.33 7.30 -6.26
C ASP A 176 17.12 7.54 -7.54
N HIS A 177 17.38 8.81 -7.86
CA HIS A 177 18.18 9.26 -9.00
C HIS A 177 17.63 8.87 -10.39
N GLU A 178 16.38 8.42 -10.47
CA GLU A 178 15.74 8.01 -11.71
C GLU A 178 14.43 8.80 -11.92
N LYS A 179 13.87 8.69 -13.12
CA LYS A 179 12.51 9.15 -13.37
C LYS A 179 11.51 8.25 -12.63
N PRO A 180 10.35 8.79 -12.21
CA PRO A 180 9.29 7.96 -11.65
C PRO A 180 8.89 6.85 -12.61
N VAL A 181 8.61 5.68 -12.04
CA VAL A 181 8.12 4.53 -12.81
C VAL A 181 6.64 4.34 -12.51
N VAL A 182 5.85 4.18 -13.57
CA VAL A 182 4.40 3.98 -13.47
C VAL A 182 4.06 2.61 -14.02
N PHE A 183 3.28 1.86 -13.23
CA PHE A 183 2.70 0.59 -13.65
C PHE A 183 1.18 0.72 -13.59
N VAL A 184 0.49 0.25 -14.64
CA VAL A 184 -0.97 0.19 -14.70
C VAL A 184 -1.38 -1.24 -14.99
N GLU A 185 -2.25 -1.79 -14.14
CA GLU A 185 -2.74 -3.16 -14.28
C GLU A 185 -4.25 -3.22 -14.01
N HIS A 186 -4.92 -4.18 -14.63
CA HIS A 186 -6.30 -4.46 -14.31
C HIS A 186 -6.38 -5.25 -12.99
N ARG A 187 -7.26 -4.82 -12.07
CA ARG A 187 -7.39 -5.41 -10.72
C ARG A 187 -7.65 -6.93 -10.76
N ASP A 188 -8.40 -7.40 -11.74
CA ASP A 188 -8.80 -8.80 -11.83
C ASP A 188 -7.61 -9.75 -12.07
N ASN A 189 -6.50 -9.23 -12.61
CA ASN A 189 -5.26 -10.01 -12.76
C ASN A 189 -4.68 -10.44 -11.42
N TYR A 190 -5.08 -9.78 -10.32
CA TYR A 190 -4.50 -9.99 -8.98
C TYR A 190 -5.51 -10.46 -7.92
N THR A 191 -6.80 -10.60 -8.28
CA THR A 191 -7.85 -11.04 -7.34
C THR A 191 -7.62 -12.48 -6.87
N LYS A 192 -7.11 -13.37 -7.74
CA LYS A 192 -6.79 -14.74 -7.34
C LYS A 192 -5.64 -14.76 -6.32
N LEU A 193 -4.53 -14.05 -6.60
CA LEU A 193 -3.40 -13.92 -5.67
C LEU A 193 -3.85 -13.36 -4.32
N LEU A 194 -4.67 -12.31 -4.33
CA LEU A 194 -5.24 -11.71 -3.14
C LEU A 194 -6.03 -12.72 -2.30
N LYS A 195 -6.95 -13.44 -2.95
CA LYS A 195 -7.79 -14.43 -2.28
C LYS A 195 -6.95 -15.57 -1.69
N ASP A 196 -6.08 -16.17 -2.50
CA ASP A 196 -5.22 -17.27 -2.07
C ASP A 196 -4.39 -16.87 -0.83
N THR A 197 -3.86 -15.62 -0.80
CA THR A 197 -3.06 -15.12 0.32
C THR A 197 -3.91 -14.90 1.59
N ILE A 198 -5.14 -14.39 1.45
CA ILE A 198 -6.06 -14.24 2.59
C ILE A 198 -6.43 -15.61 3.17
N ASP A 199 -6.73 -16.57 2.32
CA ASP A 199 -7.11 -17.94 2.71
C ASP A 199 -5.93 -18.63 3.42
N GLU A 200 -4.70 -18.50 2.92
CA GLU A 200 -3.49 -19.03 3.55
C GLU A 200 -3.27 -18.46 4.97
N LEU A 201 -3.39 -17.17 5.16
CA LEU A 201 -3.24 -16.55 6.48
C LEU A 201 -4.31 -17.05 7.45
N SER A 202 -5.55 -17.23 6.99
CA SER A 202 -6.66 -17.74 7.80
C SER A 202 -6.38 -19.17 8.29
N LEU A 203 -5.78 -20.02 7.47
CA LEU A 203 -5.40 -21.38 7.84
C LEU A 203 -4.27 -21.41 8.87
N ILE A 204 -3.30 -20.51 8.78
CA ILE A 204 -2.19 -20.41 9.75
C ILE A 204 -2.74 -20.04 11.14
N HIS A 205 -3.67 -19.08 11.22
CA HIS A 205 -4.27 -18.67 12.50
C HIS A 205 -5.18 -19.74 13.15
N ILE A 206 -5.77 -20.63 12.37
CA ILE A 206 -6.58 -21.75 12.88
C ILE A 206 -5.68 -22.87 13.40
N SER A 207 -4.50 -23.07 12.83
CA SER A 207 -3.56 -24.14 13.19
C SER A 207 -2.65 -23.83 14.38
N GLU A 208 -2.55 -22.57 14.84
CA GLU A 208 -1.87 -22.23 16.09
C GLU A 208 -2.85 -22.42 17.27
N PRO A 209 -2.68 -23.46 18.10
CA PRO A 209 -3.50 -23.58 19.31
C PRO A 209 -3.15 -22.43 20.25
N THR A 210 -4.18 -21.67 20.64
CA THR A 210 -4.11 -20.68 21.73
C THR A 210 -3.34 -21.28 22.91
N ARG A 211 -2.07 -20.89 23.09
CA ARG A 211 -1.37 -21.09 24.34
C ARG A 211 -2.08 -20.22 25.37
N GLN A 212 -3.09 -20.77 26.02
CA GLN A 212 -3.58 -20.25 27.28
C GLN A 212 -2.40 -20.39 28.25
N SER A 213 -1.83 -19.26 28.64
CA SER A 213 -0.94 -19.19 29.80
C SER A 213 -1.75 -19.47 31.07
N PRO A 214 -1.23 -20.26 32.00
CA PRO A 214 -1.86 -20.56 33.26
C PRO A 214 -1.98 -19.33 34.17
#